data_72ee0a399204927cb929600c299b5a2d
#
_entry.id   72ee0a399204927cb929600c299b5a2d
#
_cell.length_a   1.000
_cell.length_b   1.000
_cell.length_c   1.000
_cell.angle_alpha   90.00
_cell.angle_beta   90.00
_cell.angle_gamma   90.00
#
_symmetry.space_group_name_H-M   'P 1'
#
loop_
_entity.id
_entity.type
_entity.pdbx_description
1 polymer ?
#
loop_
_entity_poly.entity_id
_entity_poly.type
_entity_poly.pdbx_seq_one_letter_code
_entity_poly.pdbx_strand_id
1 'polypeptide(L)'
;MKKRSTADILIDGMVEHDILYLFCLPGVQNDDFFDALYDRDNELKPIHTRHEQGAAYMALGAAMATGIPQAFCVVPGPGILNTTAALSTAFAVNAPVLSLAGQIPSHAIGKGHGLLHEIPDQLGITKGLTKWAERISKPESASKTTKNVFRELTSGRPRPVGIEVPQNIWAQKSVGLDTYI
;
A
#
# COMPACT_ATOMS: atom_id res chain seq x y z
N MET A 1 13.74 21.95 -3.99
CA MET A 1 13.09 20.63 -3.78
C MET A 1 11.79 20.57 -4.58
N LYS A 2 11.62 19.55 -5.40
CA LYS A 2 10.40 19.37 -6.23
C LYS A 2 9.28 18.83 -5.33
N LYS A 3 8.09 19.43 -5.40
CA LYS A 3 6.91 18.88 -4.71
C LYS A 3 6.44 17.63 -5.44
N ARG A 4 6.21 16.54 -4.72
CA ARG A 4 5.71 15.26 -5.22
C ARG A 4 4.39 14.90 -4.53
N SER A 5 3.51 14.20 -5.21
CA SER A 5 2.29 13.67 -4.62
C SER A 5 2.59 12.52 -3.65
N THR A 6 1.66 12.21 -2.76
CA THR A 6 1.76 11.03 -1.90
C THR A 6 1.88 9.74 -2.73
N ALA A 7 1.14 9.67 -3.84
CA ALA A 7 1.22 8.54 -4.78
C ALA A 7 2.62 8.40 -5.38
N ASP A 8 3.19 9.50 -5.92
CA ASP A 8 4.56 9.49 -6.47
C ASP A 8 5.60 9.00 -5.46
N ILE A 9 5.51 9.47 -4.20
CA ILE A 9 6.46 9.10 -3.14
C ILE A 9 6.41 7.60 -2.84
N LEU A 10 5.21 7.00 -2.82
CA LEU A 10 5.07 5.56 -2.61
C LEU A 10 5.55 4.75 -3.81
N ILE A 11 5.30 5.22 -5.04
CA ILE A 11 5.81 4.60 -6.27
C ILE A 11 7.34 4.65 -6.28
N ASP A 12 7.96 5.80 -5.95
CA ASP A 12 9.42 5.93 -5.82
C ASP A 12 9.98 4.90 -4.84
N GLY A 13 9.39 4.81 -3.65
CA GLY A 13 9.84 3.84 -2.65
C GLY A 13 9.75 2.39 -3.13
N MET A 14 8.72 2.03 -3.88
CA MET A 14 8.61 0.67 -4.46
C MET A 14 9.69 0.42 -5.52
N VAL A 15 9.89 1.37 -6.44
CA VAL A 15 10.91 1.27 -7.51
C VAL A 15 12.33 1.20 -6.92
N GLU A 16 12.65 2.03 -5.94
CA GLU A 16 13.95 2.04 -5.26
C GLU A 16 14.28 0.75 -4.50
N HIS A 17 13.25 -0.07 -4.20
CA HIS A 17 13.42 -1.37 -3.54
C HIS A 17 13.14 -2.56 -4.48
N ASP A 18 13.39 -2.38 -5.78
CA ASP A 18 13.31 -3.42 -6.81
C ASP A 18 11.94 -4.08 -6.95
N ILE A 19 10.86 -3.42 -6.54
CA ILE A 19 9.50 -3.88 -6.82
C ILE A 19 9.15 -3.50 -8.26
N LEU A 20 9.17 -4.48 -9.15
CA LEU A 20 8.90 -4.28 -10.57
C LEU A 20 7.41 -4.42 -10.94
N TYR A 21 6.65 -5.10 -10.11
CA TYR A 21 5.24 -5.39 -10.35
C TYR A 21 4.38 -5.00 -9.16
N LEU A 22 3.25 -4.36 -9.44
CA LEU A 22 2.20 -4.08 -8.46
C LEU A 22 0.98 -4.93 -8.78
N PHE A 23 0.71 -5.95 -7.96
CA PHE A 23 -0.51 -6.75 -8.11
C PHE A 23 -1.70 -5.95 -7.59
N CYS A 24 -2.76 -5.79 -8.37
CA CYS A 24 -3.79 -4.84 -7.99
C CYS A 24 -5.21 -5.19 -8.44
N LEU A 25 -6.16 -4.61 -7.75
CA LEU A 25 -7.53 -4.44 -8.21
C LEU A 25 -7.92 -2.97 -7.97
N PRO A 26 -7.91 -2.14 -9.03
CA PRO A 26 -8.23 -0.72 -8.94
C PRO A 26 -9.68 -0.45 -8.51
N GLY A 27 -9.91 0.74 -7.98
CA GLY A 27 -11.24 1.25 -7.68
C GLY A 27 -11.15 2.70 -7.17
N VAL A 28 -12.30 3.35 -7.07
CA VAL A 28 -12.45 4.81 -6.97
C VAL A 28 -11.64 5.47 -5.86
N GLN A 29 -11.40 4.81 -4.73
CA GLN A 29 -10.61 5.39 -3.65
C GLN A 29 -9.10 5.41 -3.95
N ASN A 30 -8.66 4.77 -5.04
CA ASN A 30 -7.27 4.69 -5.47
C ASN A 30 -7.04 5.33 -6.86
N ASP A 31 -8.02 6.02 -7.43
CA ASP A 31 -7.92 6.57 -8.79
C ASP A 31 -6.70 7.47 -8.94
N ASP A 32 -6.47 8.42 -8.03
CA ASP A 32 -5.31 9.33 -8.06
C ASP A 32 -3.96 8.58 -7.94
N PHE A 33 -3.93 7.43 -7.28
CA PHE A 33 -2.73 6.59 -7.22
C PHE A 33 -2.48 5.91 -8.56
N PHE A 34 -3.51 5.34 -9.19
CA PHE A 34 -3.38 4.69 -10.49
C PHE A 34 -3.15 5.69 -11.63
N ASP A 35 -3.66 6.91 -11.52
CA ASP A 35 -3.34 8.01 -12.44
C ASP A 35 -1.83 8.35 -12.38
N ALA A 36 -1.27 8.50 -11.19
CA ALA A 36 0.18 8.70 -11.02
C ALA A 36 1.01 7.50 -11.53
N LEU A 37 0.52 6.28 -11.37
CA LEU A 37 1.19 5.07 -11.84
C LEU A 37 1.14 4.92 -13.36
N TYR A 38 0.10 5.42 -14.01
CA TYR A 38 -0.04 5.37 -15.47
C TYR A 38 1.13 6.01 -16.20
N ASP A 39 1.62 7.14 -15.70
CA ASP A 39 2.80 7.83 -16.26
C ASP A 39 4.12 7.11 -15.98
N ARG A 40 4.10 6.04 -15.19
CA ARG A 40 5.28 5.32 -14.69
C ARG A 40 5.19 3.80 -14.82
N ASP A 41 4.36 3.31 -15.72
CA ASP A 41 4.11 1.88 -15.93
C ASP A 41 5.34 1.11 -16.46
N ASN A 42 6.31 1.82 -17.00
CA ASN A 42 7.62 1.30 -17.40
C ASN A 42 8.58 1.07 -16.21
N GLU A 43 8.32 1.69 -15.05
CA GLU A 43 9.13 1.54 -13.83
C GLU A 43 8.50 0.54 -12.86
N LEU A 44 7.18 0.64 -12.65
CA LEU A 44 6.37 -0.22 -11.78
C LEU A 44 5.14 -0.69 -12.55
N LYS A 45 5.16 -1.92 -13.01
CA LYS A 45 4.12 -2.46 -13.89
C LYS A 45 2.90 -2.96 -13.11
N PRO A 46 1.69 -2.40 -13.30
CA PRO A 46 0.48 -2.93 -12.67
C PRO A 46 0.07 -4.28 -13.29
N ILE A 47 -0.21 -5.26 -12.44
CA ILE A 47 -0.78 -6.56 -12.80
C ILE A 47 -2.18 -6.64 -12.23
N HIS A 48 -3.17 -6.42 -13.09
CA HIS A 48 -4.57 -6.42 -12.72
C HIS A 48 -5.10 -7.84 -12.47
N THR A 49 -5.80 -8.01 -11.37
CA THR A 49 -6.46 -9.28 -11.00
C THR A 49 -7.97 -9.17 -11.06
N ARG A 50 -8.67 -10.30 -10.94
CA ARG A 50 -10.14 -10.36 -10.90
C ARG A 50 -10.72 -10.42 -9.48
N HIS A 51 -9.85 -10.52 -8.48
CA HIS A 51 -10.21 -10.57 -7.07
C HIS A 51 -9.01 -10.14 -6.22
N GLU A 52 -9.22 -9.40 -5.16
CA GLU A 52 -8.16 -8.83 -4.31
C GLU A 52 -7.34 -9.92 -3.61
N GLN A 53 -7.96 -11.03 -3.25
CA GLN A 53 -7.26 -12.19 -2.72
C GLN A 53 -6.20 -12.70 -3.72
N GLY A 54 -6.53 -12.71 -5.01
CA GLY A 54 -5.60 -13.08 -6.08
C GLY A 54 -4.39 -12.14 -6.09
N ALA A 55 -4.60 -10.81 -6.02
CA ALA A 55 -3.52 -9.84 -5.97
C ALA A 55 -2.57 -10.08 -4.78
N ALA A 56 -3.14 -10.27 -3.59
CA ALA A 56 -2.37 -10.49 -2.38
C ALA A 56 -1.60 -11.83 -2.41
N TYR A 57 -2.20 -12.92 -2.91
CA TYR A 57 -1.48 -14.20 -3.07
C TYR A 57 -0.41 -14.16 -4.17
N MET A 58 -0.61 -13.39 -5.24
CA MET A 58 0.43 -13.20 -6.26
C MET A 58 1.63 -12.44 -5.67
N ALA A 59 1.40 -11.38 -4.89
CA ALA A 59 2.46 -10.69 -4.17
C ALA A 59 3.19 -11.63 -3.19
N LEU A 60 2.45 -12.43 -2.42
CA LEU A 60 3.03 -13.42 -1.53
C LEU A 60 3.89 -14.44 -2.28
N GLY A 61 3.37 -15.05 -3.36
CA GLY A 61 4.11 -16.03 -4.16
C GLY A 61 5.37 -15.42 -4.77
N ALA A 62 5.30 -14.21 -5.30
CA ALA A 62 6.44 -13.50 -5.85
C ALA A 62 7.49 -13.20 -4.76
N ALA A 63 7.09 -12.74 -3.56
CA ALA A 63 7.99 -12.50 -2.44
C ALA A 63 8.70 -13.79 -1.99
N MET A 64 7.98 -14.91 -1.92
CA MET A 64 8.58 -16.21 -1.58
C MET A 64 9.55 -16.73 -2.64
N ALA A 65 9.25 -16.48 -3.93
CA ALA A 65 10.08 -16.97 -5.03
C ALA A 65 11.36 -16.14 -5.22
N THR A 66 11.30 -14.84 -4.95
CA THR A 66 12.42 -13.92 -5.22
C THR A 66 13.21 -13.52 -3.98
N GLY A 67 12.62 -13.60 -2.80
CA GLY A 67 13.19 -13.05 -1.56
C GLY A 67 13.17 -11.51 -1.50
N ILE A 68 12.65 -10.84 -2.54
CA ILE A 68 12.53 -9.38 -2.65
C ILE A 68 11.14 -8.95 -2.13
N PRO A 69 11.00 -7.81 -1.44
CA PRO A 69 9.69 -7.27 -1.11
C PRO A 69 8.77 -7.16 -2.32
N GLN A 70 7.51 -7.50 -2.16
CA GLN A 70 6.49 -7.39 -3.21
C GLN A 70 5.30 -6.61 -2.71
N ALA A 71 4.52 -6.02 -3.61
CA ALA A 71 3.41 -5.17 -3.24
C ALA A 71 2.10 -5.56 -3.92
N PHE A 72 1.01 -5.35 -3.21
CA PHE A 72 -0.32 -5.30 -3.82
C PHE A 72 -1.05 -4.01 -3.43
N CYS A 73 -1.99 -3.58 -4.30
CA CYS A 73 -2.83 -2.39 -4.06
C CYS A 73 -4.29 -2.71 -4.27
N VAL A 74 -5.13 -2.36 -3.28
CA VAL A 74 -6.58 -2.63 -3.28
C VAL A 74 -7.37 -1.47 -2.67
N VAL A 75 -8.68 -1.42 -2.93
CA VAL A 75 -9.59 -0.45 -2.31
C VAL A 75 -9.83 -0.76 -0.82
N PRO A 76 -10.36 0.20 -0.05
CA PRO A 76 -10.70 -0.02 1.35
C PRO A 76 -11.87 -1.00 1.55
N GLY A 77 -12.21 -1.25 2.81
CA GLY A 77 -13.36 -2.07 3.20
C GLY A 77 -13.28 -3.47 2.64
N PRO A 78 -14.24 -3.90 1.80
CA PRO A 78 -14.25 -5.25 1.24
C PRO A 78 -12.97 -5.58 0.47
N GLY A 79 -12.34 -4.61 -0.19
CA GLY A 79 -11.10 -4.83 -0.93
C GLY A 79 -9.99 -5.33 -0.03
N ILE A 80 -9.62 -4.59 1.01
CA ILE A 80 -8.58 -5.03 1.95
C ILE A 80 -9.01 -6.28 2.75
N LEU A 81 -10.28 -6.42 3.10
CA LEU A 81 -10.77 -7.61 3.80
C LEU A 81 -10.59 -8.89 2.98
N ASN A 82 -10.77 -8.84 1.67
CA ASN A 82 -10.51 -9.98 0.78
C ASN A 82 -9.05 -10.42 0.75
N THR A 83 -8.10 -9.60 1.22
CA THR A 83 -6.67 -9.93 1.25
C THR A 83 -6.19 -10.56 2.56
N THR A 84 -7.05 -10.61 3.58
CA THR A 84 -6.67 -10.99 4.96
C THR A 84 -6.09 -12.40 5.07
N ALA A 85 -6.61 -13.36 4.31
CA ALA A 85 -6.08 -14.74 4.28
C ALA A 85 -4.64 -14.77 3.75
N ALA A 86 -4.35 -14.03 2.68
CA ALA A 86 -3.00 -13.95 2.12
C ALA A 86 -2.03 -13.24 3.07
N LEU A 87 -2.47 -12.15 3.74
CA LEU A 87 -1.67 -11.45 4.76
C LEU A 87 -1.35 -12.35 5.95
N SER A 88 -2.33 -13.10 6.44
CA SER A 88 -2.12 -14.09 7.52
C SER A 88 -1.09 -15.14 7.12
N THR A 89 -1.17 -15.66 5.89
CA THR A 89 -0.20 -16.60 5.35
C THR A 89 1.19 -15.97 5.22
N ALA A 90 1.29 -14.76 4.66
CA ALA A 90 2.54 -14.01 4.54
C ALA A 90 3.21 -13.78 5.90
N PHE A 91 2.42 -13.48 6.94
CA PHE A 91 2.92 -13.32 8.29
C PHE A 91 3.51 -14.64 8.84
N ALA A 92 2.82 -15.75 8.64
CA ALA A 92 3.25 -17.08 9.11
C ALA A 92 4.54 -17.56 8.43
N VAL A 93 4.66 -17.33 7.11
CA VAL A 93 5.83 -17.79 6.32
C VAL A 93 6.95 -16.73 6.25
N ASN A 94 6.81 -15.62 6.95
CA ASN A 94 7.79 -14.51 6.98
C ASN A 94 8.07 -13.90 5.59
N ALA A 95 7.04 -13.71 4.77
CA ALA A 95 7.18 -13.09 3.46
C ALA A 95 7.06 -11.55 3.54
N PRO A 96 7.99 -10.78 2.95
CA PRO A 96 7.96 -9.32 2.95
C PRO A 96 6.96 -8.79 1.90
N VAL A 97 5.70 -8.66 2.29
CA VAL A 97 4.63 -8.17 1.42
C VAL A 97 4.16 -6.79 1.88
N LEU A 98 4.17 -5.82 0.99
CA LEU A 98 3.53 -4.51 1.19
C LEU A 98 2.04 -4.60 0.83
N SER A 99 1.19 -4.42 1.82
CA SER A 99 -0.25 -4.20 1.65
C SER A 99 -0.52 -2.70 1.51
N LEU A 100 -0.80 -2.25 0.31
CA LEU A 100 -1.19 -0.88 0.05
C LEU A 100 -2.71 -0.84 -0.16
N ALA A 101 -3.43 -0.09 0.69
CA ALA A 101 -4.87 0.05 0.60
C ALA A 101 -5.30 1.51 0.55
N GLY A 102 -6.30 1.82 -0.25
CA GLY A 102 -7.02 3.08 -0.12
C GLY A 102 -7.77 3.19 1.20
N GLN A 103 -8.27 4.37 1.48
CA GLN A 103 -9.19 4.61 2.58
C GLN A 103 -10.24 5.64 2.13
N ILE A 104 -11.40 5.66 2.77
CA ILE A 104 -12.40 6.72 2.58
C ILE A 104 -11.79 8.09 2.90
N PRO A 105 -12.38 9.21 2.45
CA PRO A 105 -11.83 10.53 2.72
C PRO A 105 -11.51 10.76 4.18
N SER A 106 -10.35 11.33 4.47
CA SER A 106 -9.78 11.46 5.82
C SER A 106 -10.72 12.12 6.85
N HIS A 107 -11.55 13.06 6.40
CA HIS A 107 -12.51 13.77 7.25
C HIS A 107 -13.71 12.90 7.67
N ALA A 108 -13.94 11.76 7.02
CA ALA A 108 -15.07 10.86 7.29
C ALA A 108 -14.66 9.63 8.12
N ILE A 109 -13.37 9.33 8.22
CA ILE A 109 -12.88 8.15 8.94
C ILE A 109 -13.35 8.16 10.40
N GLY A 110 -13.97 7.06 10.83
CA GLY A 110 -14.47 6.86 12.20
C GLY A 110 -15.77 7.58 12.53
N LYS A 111 -16.45 8.16 11.54
CA LYS A 111 -17.73 8.87 11.77
C LYS A 111 -18.98 8.03 11.50
N GLY A 112 -18.85 6.89 10.83
CA GLY A 112 -19.96 5.99 10.55
C GLY A 112 -21.01 6.60 9.62
N HIS A 113 -20.58 7.31 8.58
CA HIS A 113 -21.49 7.94 7.62
C HIS A 113 -22.07 6.96 6.59
N GLY A 114 -21.61 5.71 6.56
CA GLY A 114 -22.02 4.70 5.57
C GLY A 114 -21.48 5.01 4.18
N LEU A 115 -20.29 5.59 4.08
CA LEU A 115 -19.64 5.84 2.78
C LEU A 115 -19.29 4.50 2.11
N LEU A 116 -19.21 4.54 0.77
CA LEU A 116 -18.76 3.39 -0.01
C LEU A 116 -17.41 2.87 0.53
N HIS A 117 -17.39 1.57 0.89
CA HIS A 117 -16.22 0.88 1.47
C HIS A 117 -15.81 1.32 2.88
N GLU A 118 -16.65 2.09 3.58
CA GLU A 118 -16.39 2.42 4.98
C GLU A 118 -16.51 1.17 5.86
N ILE A 119 -15.50 0.94 6.70
CA ILE A 119 -15.56 -0.04 7.80
C ILE A 119 -15.06 0.61 9.10
N PRO A 120 -15.44 0.10 10.27
CA PRO A 120 -15.17 0.78 11.54
C PRO A 120 -13.70 1.06 11.83
N ASP A 121 -12.81 0.09 11.60
CA ASP A 121 -11.37 0.22 11.88
C ASP A 121 -10.52 -0.63 10.92
N GLN A 122 -10.28 -0.11 9.72
CA GLN A 122 -9.43 -0.79 8.73
C GLN A 122 -7.97 -0.89 9.20
N LEU A 123 -7.45 0.17 9.82
CA LEU A 123 -6.07 0.19 10.28
C LEU A 123 -5.82 -0.84 11.39
N GLY A 124 -6.76 -0.98 12.33
CA GLY A 124 -6.71 -1.98 13.40
C GLY A 124 -6.68 -3.41 12.86
N ILE A 125 -7.52 -3.70 11.85
CA ILE A 125 -7.52 -5.00 11.17
C ILE A 125 -6.16 -5.25 10.51
N THR A 126 -5.65 -4.29 9.77
CA THR A 126 -4.34 -4.41 9.08
C THR A 126 -3.20 -4.62 10.10
N LYS A 127 -3.19 -3.88 11.21
CA LYS A 127 -2.21 -4.07 12.30
C LYS A 127 -2.25 -5.46 12.92
N GLY A 128 -3.43 -6.06 13.01
CA GLY A 128 -3.59 -7.43 13.53
C GLY A 128 -3.03 -8.52 12.62
N LEU A 129 -2.77 -8.22 11.34
CA LEU A 129 -2.33 -9.18 10.32
C LEU A 129 -0.92 -8.89 9.78
N THR A 130 -0.30 -7.81 10.21
CA THR A 130 0.99 -7.35 9.70
C THR A 130 1.98 -7.10 10.85
N LYS A 131 3.25 -7.07 10.52
CA LYS A 131 4.32 -6.70 11.45
C LYS A 131 4.21 -5.23 11.88
N TRP A 132 3.78 -4.38 10.99
CA TRP A 132 3.62 -2.96 11.19
C TRP A 132 2.61 -2.40 10.18
N ALA A 133 1.79 -1.45 10.61
CA ALA A 133 0.93 -0.71 9.69
C ALA A 133 0.72 0.74 10.14
N GLU A 134 0.59 1.64 9.16
CA GLU A 134 0.38 3.08 9.39
C GLU A 134 -0.56 3.67 8.35
N ARG A 135 -1.22 4.77 8.72
CA ARG A 135 -2.01 5.62 7.81
C ARG A 135 -1.21 6.87 7.45
N ILE A 136 -1.09 7.15 6.16
CA ILE A 136 -0.60 8.45 5.68
C ILE A 136 -1.76 9.44 5.74
N SER A 137 -1.87 10.16 6.85
CA SER A 137 -2.97 11.10 7.07
C SER A 137 -2.70 12.51 6.53
N LYS A 138 -1.46 12.81 6.17
CA LYS A 138 -1.00 14.10 5.65
C LYS A 138 0.12 13.87 4.62
N PRO A 139 0.16 14.66 3.53
CA PRO A 139 1.20 14.49 2.51
C PRO A 139 2.63 14.68 3.05
N GLU A 140 2.82 15.51 4.09
CA GLU A 140 4.12 15.76 4.71
C GLU A 140 4.69 14.50 5.39
N SER A 141 3.83 13.56 5.81
CA SER A 141 4.28 12.31 6.42
C SER A 141 4.65 11.24 5.40
N ALA A 142 4.28 11.40 4.13
CA ALA A 142 4.43 10.37 3.09
C ALA A 142 5.86 9.85 2.99
N SER A 143 6.84 10.73 2.84
CA SER A 143 8.25 10.33 2.73
C SER A 143 8.76 9.57 3.95
N LYS A 144 8.44 10.04 5.16
CA LYS A 144 8.85 9.36 6.40
C LYS A 144 8.18 8.00 6.53
N THR A 145 6.89 7.92 6.25
CA THR A 145 6.13 6.67 6.35
C THR A 145 6.62 5.67 5.30
N THR A 146 6.90 6.08 4.06
CA THR A 146 7.48 5.23 3.02
C THR A 146 8.84 4.65 3.43
N LYS A 147 9.74 5.47 3.99
CA LYS A 147 11.01 4.97 4.56
C LYS A 147 10.80 3.92 5.65
N ASN A 148 9.87 4.16 6.55
CA ASN A 148 9.54 3.21 7.61
C ASN A 148 9.00 1.88 7.04
N VAL A 149 8.14 1.92 6.01
CA VAL A 149 7.63 0.73 5.32
C VAL A 149 8.77 -0.18 4.90
N PHE A 150 9.72 0.34 4.11
CA PHE A 150 10.79 -0.49 3.56
C PHE A 150 11.79 -0.92 4.63
N ARG A 151 12.07 -0.07 5.63
CA ARG A 151 12.83 -0.49 6.80
C ARG A 151 12.15 -1.68 7.51
N GLU A 152 10.85 -1.62 7.74
CA GLU A 152 10.11 -2.69 8.42
C GLU A 152 10.00 -3.97 7.57
N LEU A 153 9.87 -3.85 6.25
CA LEU A 153 9.87 -5.00 5.34
C LEU A 153 11.18 -5.77 5.33
N THR A 154 12.32 -5.04 5.43
CA THR A 154 13.66 -5.61 5.21
C THR A 154 14.46 -5.83 6.48
N SER A 155 14.05 -5.26 7.63
CA SER A 155 14.78 -5.40 8.90
C SER A 155 14.23 -6.52 9.79
N GLY A 156 15.10 -7.17 10.53
CA GLY A 156 14.73 -8.24 11.47
C GLY A 156 14.04 -9.40 10.75
N ARG A 157 12.93 -9.92 11.33
CA ARG A 157 12.14 -10.97 10.67
C ARG A 157 11.29 -10.35 9.56
N PRO A 158 11.46 -10.73 8.29
CA PRO A 158 10.62 -10.26 7.20
C PRO A 158 9.17 -10.73 7.43
N ARG A 159 8.22 -9.81 7.24
CA ARG A 159 6.79 -10.08 7.40
C ARG A 159 6.00 -8.99 6.66
N PRO A 160 4.70 -9.20 6.40
CA PRO A 160 3.91 -8.18 5.72
C PRO A 160 3.84 -6.87 6.52
N VAL A 161 3.76 -5.77 5.79
CA VAL A 161 3.61 -4.40 6.28
C VAL A 161 2.42 -3.76 5.60
N GLY A 162 1.65 -2.95 6.33
CA GLY A 162 0.44 -2.31 5.82
C GLY A 162 0.54 -0.79 5.75
N ILE A 163 0.04 -0.23 4.66
CA ILE A 163 -0.20 1.21 4.50
C ILE A 163 -1.62 1.44 4.05
N GLU A 164 -2.29 2.38 4.67
CA GLU A 164 -3.53 2.92 4.12
C GLU A 164 -3.40 4.41 3.85
N VAL A 165 -3.99 4.85 2.73
CA VAL A 165 -3.96 6.24 2.30
C VAL A 165 -5.38 6.71 2.00
N PRO A 166 -5.89 7.73 2.70
CA PRO A 166 -7.20 8.30 2.40
C PRO A 166 -7.25 8.86 0.98
N GLN A 167 -8.40 8.66 0.32
CA GLN A 167 -8.64 9.06 -1.07
C GLN A 167 -8.19 10.49 -1.38
N ASN A 168 -8.48 11.42 -0.50
CA ASN A 168 -8.13 12.83 -0.69
C ASN A 168 -6.66 13.18 -0.41
N ILE A 169 -5.81 12.21 -0.05
CA ILE A 169 -4.39 12.42 0.26
C ILE A 169 -3.47 11.99 -0.89
N TRP A 170 -3.92 11.08 -1.76
CA TRP A 170 -3.10 10.54 -2.85
C TRP A 170 -2.45 11.62 -3.73
N ALA A 171 -3.25 12.56 -4.24
CA ALA A 171 -2.80 13.62 -5.14
C ALA A 171 -2.17 14.82 -4.41
N GLN A 172 -2.30 14.90 -3.08
CA GLN A 172 -1.73 16.01 -2.32
C GLN A 172 -0.21 15.96 -2.34
N LYS A 173 0.40 17.15 -2.58
CA LYS A 173 1.84 17.29 -2.78
C LYS A 173 2.53 17.82 -1.53
N SER A 174 3.66 17.22 -1.20
CA SER A 174 4.60 17.70 -0.19
C SER A 174 6.01 17.83 -0.78
N VAL A 175 6.91 18.42 -0.01
CA VAL A 175 8.33 18.40 -0.34
C VAL A 175 8.85 17.01 -0.02
N GLY A 176 9.17 16.21 -1.05
CA GLY A 176 9.81 14.91 -0.91
C GLY A 176 11.20 15.04 -0.28
N LEU A 177 11.64 14.04 0.43
CA LEU A 177 13.06 13.91 0.80
C LEU A 177 13.81 13.52 -0.47
N ASP A 178 14.96 14.18 -0.74
CA ASP A 178 15.70 14.03 -2.00
C ASP A 178 16.37 12.65 -2.18
N THR A 179 16.34 11.77 -1.19
CA THR A 179 16.80 10.38 -1.30
C THR A 179 16.15 9.49 -0.26
N TYR A 180 15.78 8.28 -0.65
CA TYR A 180 15.31 7.20 0.23
C TYR A 180 16.45 6.30 0.75
N ILE A 181 17.70 6.65 0.41
CA ILE A 181 18.91 5.94 0.85
C ILE A 181 19.21 6.21 2.31
#